data_5fd4d0820579254da83c49b343bb7a51
#
_entry.id   5fd4d0820579254da83c49b343bb7a51
#
_cell.length_a   1.000
_cell.length_b   1.000
_cell.length_c   1.000
_cell.angle_alpha   90.00
_cell.angle_beta   90.00
_cell.angle_gamma   90.00
#
_symmetry.space_group_name_H-M   'P 1'
#
loop_
_entity.id
_entity.type
_entity.pdbx_description
1 polymer ?
#
loop_
_entity_poly.entity_id
_entity_poly.type
_entity_poly.pdbx_seq_one_letter_code
_entity_poly.pdbx_strand_id
1 'polypeptide(L)'
;MPLNVFLSGEIHTDWRDQIVAGAKGMDVTFSAPVTNHAASDDCGVAILGAEDDKFWHDRKGAFVNAIRTRKGSEDAVVRFGDKYKQWNAAFDAGLAYGLGKSLIILQPPEHDHALKDVDAAALAVAREPGQVVDILRYVLDGTLPS
;
A
#
# COMPACT_ATOMS: atom_id res chain seq x y z
N MET A 1 -15.56 14.59 5.12
CA MET A 1 -14.09 14.74 5.20
C MET A 1 -13.43 13.84 4.17
N PRO A 2 -12.37 14.31 3.50
CA PRO A 2 -11.68 13.47 2.52
C PRO A 2 -11.04 12.26 3.18
N LEU A 3 -11.00 11.16 2.46
CA LEU A 3 -10.20 10.02 2.86
C LEU A 3 -8.75 10.21 2.38
N ASN A 4 -7.80 9.81 3.21
CA ASN A 4 -6.39 9.76 2.85
C ASN A 4 -5.98 8.29 2.82
N VAL A 5 -5.62 7.80 1.65
CA VAL A 5 -5.34 6.37 1.44
C VAL A 5 -3.90 6.19 0.97
N PHE A 6 -3.16 5.34 1.67
CA PHE A 6 -1.79 4.97 1.31
C PHE A 6 -1.80 3.66 0.52
N LEU A 7 -1.25 3.68 -0.69
CA LEU A 7 -1.22 2.53 -1.58
C LEU A 7 0.16 1.87 -1.54
N SER A 8 0.31 0.87 -0.70
CA SER A 8 1.57 0.16 -0.46
C SER A 8 1.61 -1.19 -1.18
N GLY A 9 2.80 -1.71 -1.36
CA GLY A 9 3.00 -3.08 -1.84
C GLY A 9 3.63 -3.15 -3.23
N GLU A 10 3.23 -4.12 -3.99
CA GLU A 10 3.80 -4.48 -5.29
C GLU A 10 3.93 -3.24 -6.22
N ILE A 11 5.09 -3.09 -6.86
CA ILE A 11 5.42 -1.90 -7.69
C ILE A 11 5.61 -2.24 -9.18
N HIS A 12 5.26 -3.44 -9.60
CA HIS A 12 5.55 -3.93 -10.97
C HIS A 12 4.36 -3.86 -11.92
N THR A 13 3.16 -3.63 -11.42
CA THR A 13 1.94 -3.53 -12.22
C THR A 13 1.22 -2.21 -11.98
N ASP A 14 0.15 -1.96 -12.72
CA ASP A 14 -0.57 -0.68 -12.71
C ASP A 14 -1.76 -0.61 -11.75
N TRP A 15 -1.80 -1.47 -10.75
CA TRP A 15 -2.94 -1.53 -9.83
C TRP A 15 -3.24 -0.19 -9.12
N ARG A 16 -2.18 0.58 -8.80
CA ARG A 16 -2.35 1.91 -8.21
C ARG A 16 -3.05 2.86 -9.16
N ASP A 17 -2.61 2.86 -10.41
CA ASP A 17 -3.20 3.70 -11.45
C ASP A 17 -4.66 3.35 -11.69
N GLN A 18 -5.01 2.07 -11.62
CA GLN A 18 -6.40 1.62 -11.75
C GLN A 18 -7.26 2.13 -10.60
N ILE A 19 -6.76 2.12 -9.37
CA ILE A 19 -7.49 2.64 -8.21
C ILE A 19 -7.66 4.16 -8.34
N VAL A 20 -6.60 4.88 -8.65
CA VAL A 20 -6.64 6.34 -8.77
C VAL A 20 -7.61 6.76 -9.89
N ALA A 21 -7.55 6.08 -11.04
CA ALA A 21 -8.45 6.37 -12.16
C ALA A 21 -9.92 6.06 -11.81
N GLY A 22 -10.16 4.93 -11.15
CA GLY A 22 -11.50 4.54 -10.74
C GLY A 22 -12.11 5.46 -9.67
N ALA A 23 -11.27 6.08 -8.87
CA ALA A 23 -11.70 7.00 -7.81
C ALA A 23 -11.77 8.45 -8.27
N LYS A 24 -11.59 8.72 -9.55
CA LYS A 24 -11.67 10.09 -10.09
C LYS A 24 -13.00 10.74 -9.74
N GLY A 25 -12.94 11.94 -9.20
CA GLY A 25 -14.14 12.68 -8.77
C GLY A 25 -14.60 12.37 -7.34
N MET A 26 -13.99 11.38 -6.68
CA MET A 26 -14.28 11.07 -5.29
C MET A 26 -13.43 11.94 -4.35
N ASP A 27 -13.91 12.17 -3.14
CA ASP A 27 -13.20 12.96 -2.13
C ASP A 27 -12.14 12.10 -1.41
N VAL A 28 -11.15 11.67 -2.18
CA VAL A 28 -10.05 10.81 -1.72
C VAL A 28 -8.73 11.38 -2.21
N THR A 29 -7.74 11.40 -1.32
CA THR A 29 -6.34 11.67 -1.68
C THR A 29 -5.53 10.39 -1.53
N PHE A 30 -4.59 10.18 -2.45
CA PHE A 30 -3.74 9.00 -2.44
C PHE A 30 -2.28 9.38 -2.24
N SER A 31 -1.58 8.55 -1.49
CA SER A 31 -0.13 8.59 -1.39
C SER A 31 0.43 7.19 -1.58
N ALA A 32 1.70 7.10 -1.93
CA ALA A 32 2.35 5.84 -2.22
C ALA A 32 3.86 5.96 -1.96
N PRO A 33 4.58 4.85 -1.79
CA PRO A 33 6.04 4.87 -1.85
C PRO A 33 6.50 5.19 -3.27
N VAL A 34 7.79 5.39 -3.45
CA VAL A 34 8.38 5.50 -4.78
C VAL A 34 8.16 4.19 -5.52
N THR A 35 7.56 4.24 -6.70
CA THR A 35 7.15 3.04 -7.45
C THR A 35 8.11 2.64 -8.57
N ASN A 36 9.05 3.50 -8.94
CA ASN A 36 10.14 3.10 -9.83
C ASN A 36 11.12 2.22 -9.05
N HIS A 37 11.45 1.03 -9.58
CA HIS A 37 12.26 0.06 -8.85
C HIS A 37 13.63 0.64 -8.42
N ALA A 38 14.36 1.25 -9.35
CA ALA A 38 15.67 1.84 -9.05
C ALA A 38 15.55 3.01 -8.05
N ALA A 39 14.58 3.89 -8.25
CA ALA A 39 14.35 5.01 -7.34
C ALA A 39 13.86 4.55 -5.96
N SER A 40 13.12 3.43 -5.91
CA SER A 40 12.69 2.83 -4.64
C SER A 40 13.89 2.34 -3.82
N ASP A 41 14.86 1.72 -4.48
CA ASP A 41 16.08 1.28 -3.79
C ASP A 41 16.95 2.46 -3.35
N ASP A 42 16.96 3.55 -4.10
CA ASP A 42 17.85 4.69 -3.89
C ASP A 42 17.24 5.85 -3.10
N CYS A 43 15.95 5.81 -2.80
CA CYS A 43 15.25 6.96 -2.21
C CYS A 43 15.83 7.40 -0.86
N GLY A 44 16.31 6.47 -0.06
CA GLY A 44 16.93 6.79 1.22
C GLY A 44 18.27 7.47 1.08
N VAL A 45 19.08 7.01 0.13
CA VAL A 45 20.38 7.59 -0.18
C VAL A 45 20.23 9.01 -0.73
N ALA A 46 19.21 9.24 -1.54
CA ALA A 46 18.93 10.58 -2.08
C ALA A 46 18.68 11.61 -0.97
N ILE A 47 18.14 11.18 0.17
CA ILE A 47 17.81 12.07 1.30
C ILE A 47 18.93 12.07 2.36
N LEU A 48 19.43 10.89 2.71
CA LEU A 48 20.31 10.70 3.87
C LEU A 48 21.79 10.56 3.50
N GLY A 49 22.13 10.63 2.21
CA GLY A 49 23.50 10.50 1.72
C GLY A 49 23.90 9.05 1.44
N ALA A 50 24.96 8.93 0.62
CA ALA A 50 25.45 7.63 0.17
C ALA A 50 26.22 6.88 1.26
N GLU A 51 26.13 5.57 1.22
CA GLU A 51 26.94 4.64 1.99
C GLU A 51 27.51 3.59 1.04
N ASP A 52 28.70 3.10 1.34
CA ASP A 52 29.32 2.04 0.56
C ASP A 52 28.70 0.66 0.87
N ASP A 53 28.13 0.50 2.07
CA ASP A 53 27.56 -0.75 2.53
C ASP A 53 26.10 -0.88 2.05
N LYS A 54 25.85 -1.89 1.23
CA LYS A 54 24.51 -2.21 0.70
C LYS A 54 23.46 -2.39 1.81
N PHE A 55 23.87 -2.92 2.95
CA PHE A 55 22.99 -3.08 4.10
C PHE A 55 22.37 -1.74 4.54
N TRP A 56 23.18 -0.69 4.65
CA TRP A 56 22.70 0.64 5.04
C TRP A 56 22.00 1.37 3.91
N HIS A 57 22.46 1.15 2.67
CA HIS A 57 21.81 1.71 1.49
C HIS A 57 20.31 1.40 1.48
N ASP A 58 19.97 0.12 1.59
CA ASP A 58 18.57 -0.30 1.51
C ASP A 58 17.76 0.14 2.74
N ARG A 59 18.40 0.16 3.92
CA ARG A 59 17.73 0.55 5.15
C ARG A 59 17.39 2.03 5.23
N LYS A 60 18.19 2.89 4.59
CA LYS A 60 17.84 4.32 4.50
C LYS A 60 16.52 4.52 3.76
N GLY A 61 16.30 3.76 2.70
CA GLY A 61 15.00 3.78 2.01
C GLY A 61 13.86 3.27 2.90
N ALA A 62 14.11 2.19 3.61
CA ALA A 62 13.12 1.63 4.53
C ALA A 62 12.74 2.63 5.64
N PHE A 63 13.71 3.36 6.18
CA PHE A 63 13.46 4.36 7.23
C PHE A 63 12.52 5.47 6.74
N VAL A 64 12.81 6.06 5.59
CA VAL A 64 11.99 7.17 5.08
C VAL A 64 10.61 6.70 4.64
N ASN A 65 10.50 5.49 4.07
CA ASN A 65 9.22 4.90 3.71
C ASN A 65 8.37 4.61 4.95
N ALA A 66 8.98 4.14 6.02
CA ALA A 66 8.26 3.90 7.28
C ALA A 66 7.68 5.20 7.85
N ILE A 67 8.43 6.30 7.77
CA ILE A 67 7.92 7.61 8.18
C ILE A 67 6.72 8.03 7.32
N ARG A 68 6.83 7.82 6.01
CA ARG A 68 5.74 8.14 5.08
C ARG A 68 4.47 7.34 5.39
N THR A 69 4.62 6.04 5.66
CA THR A 69 3.51 5.16 6.07
C THR A 69 2.85 5.66 7.36
N ARG A 70 3.64 6.08 8.32
CA ARG A 70 3.12 6.56 9.62
C ARG A 70 2.33 7.87 9.49
N LYS A 71 2.82 8.79 8.66
CA LYS A 71 2.22 10.13 8.57
C LYS A 71 1.09 10.23 7.58
N GLY A 72 1.13 9.41 6.53
CA GLY A 72 0.46 9.77 5.29
C GLY A 72 -1.02 9.48 5.22
N SER A 73 -1.59 8.64 6.06
CA SER A 73 -2.96 8.22 5.75
C SER A 73 -3.69 7.61 6.93
N GLU A 74 -5.00 7.77 6.92
CA GLU A 74 -5.91 7.12 7.85
C GLU A 74 -6.20 5.68 7.42
N ASP A 75 -6.14 5.42 6.12
CA ASP A 75 -6.42 4.13 5.53
C ASP A 75 -5.22 3.64 4.72
N ALA A 76 -5.01 2.34 4.67
CA ALA A 76 -3.96 1.73 3.89
C ALA A 76 -4.51 0.59 3.04
N VAL A 77 -4.12 0.57 1.77
CA VAL A 77 -4.33 -0.56 0.88
C VAL A 77 -2.97 -1.19 0.61
N VAL A 78 -2.84 -2.48 0.85
CA VAL A 78 -1.58 -3.20 0.63
C VAL A 78 -1.82 -4.29 -0.42
N ARG A 79 -1.10 -4.22 -1.52
CA ARG A 79 -1.17 -5.16 -2.64
C ARG A 79 -0.06 -6.20 -2.56
N PHE A 80 -0.46 -7.47 -2.63
CA PHE A 80 0.46 -8.60 -2.81
C PHE A 80 0.31 -9.12 -4.23
N GLY A 81 1.36 -9.00 -5.02
CA GLY A 81 1.40 -9.41 -6.41
C GLY A 81 2.04 -10.78 -6.62
N ASP A 82 2.15 -11.20 -7.88
CA ASP A 82 2.59 -12.55 -8.24
C ASP A 82 4.09 -12.67 -8.44
N LYS A 83 4.76 -11.57 -8.78
CA LYS A 83 6.12 -11.62 -9.35
C LYS A 83 7.20 -11.90 -8.32
N TYR A 84 7.06 -11.33 -7.12
CA TYR A 84 8.05 -11.46 -6.04
C TYR A 84 7.33 -11.67 -4.71
N LYS A 85 8.06 -12.24 -3.75
CA LYS A 85 7.58 -12.29 -2.37
C LYS A 85 7.62 -10.88 -1.79
N GLN A 86 6.49 -10.38 -1.32
CA GLN A 86 6.40 -9.03 -0.76
C GLN A 86 6.44 -9.05 0.77
N TRP A 87 7.57 -9.46 1.32
CA TRP A 87 7.74 -9.47 2.79
C TRP A 87 7.63 -8.08 3.38
N ASN A 88 8.15 -7.07 2.67
CA ASN A 88 8.04 -5.68 3.11
C ASN A 88 6.60 -5.17 3.05
N ALA A 89 5.80 -5.65 2.12
CA ALA A 89 4.37 -5.35 2.09
C ALA A 89 3.66 -5.95 3.31
N ALA A 90 4.03 -7.15 3.72
CA ALA A 90 3.49 -7.75 4.96
C ALA A 90 3.86 -6.92 6.19
N PHE A 91 5.08 -6.40 6.24
CA PHE A 91 5.49 -5.47 7.30
C PHE A 91 4.65 -4.19 7.29
N ASP A 92 4.42 -3.60 6.11
CA ASP A 92 3.60 -2.40 5.99
C ASP A 92 2.16 -2.65 6.46
N ALA A 93 1.60 -3.81 6.13
CA ALA A 93 0.26 -4.19 6.59
C ALA A 93 0.22 -4.29 8.12
N GLY A 94 1.21 -4.95 8.72
CA GLY A 94 1.31 -5.06 10.18
C GLY A 94 1.50 -3.71 10.86
N LEU A 95 2.31 -2.83 10.26
CA LEU A 95 2.53 -1.48 10.76
C LEU A 95 1.24 -0.66 10.71
N ALA A 96 0.52 -0.70 9.60
CA ALA A 96 -0.76 0.00 9.45
C ALA A 96 -1.78 -0.49 10.50
N TYR A 97 -1.88 -1.79 10.67
CA TYR A 97 -2.74 -2.39 11.69
C TYR A 97 -2.34 -1.93 13.10
N GLY A 98 -1.06 -1.98 13.43
CA GLY A 98 -0.54 -1.59 14.73
C GLY A 98 -0.73 -0.11 15.04
N LEU A 99 -0.83 0.75 14.01
CA LEU A 99 -1.09 2.18 14.15
C LEU A 99 -2.58 2.51 14.19
N GLY A 100 -3.45 1.51 14.15
CA GLY A 100 -4.89 1.72 14.18
C GLY A 100 -5.48 2.21 12.86
N LYS A 101 -4.75 2.07 11.74
CA LYS A 101 -5.26 2.44 10.42
C LYS A 101 -6.23 1.39 9.90
N SER A 102 -7.18 1.82 9.10
CA SER A 102 -8.06 0.89 8.37
C SER A 102 -7.25 0.21 7.27
N LEU A 103 -7.20 -1.10 7.28
CA LEU A 103 -6.35 -1.89 6.39
C LEU A 103 -7.20 -2.67 5.40
N ILE A 104 -6.93 -2.49 4.10
CA ILE A 104 -7.50 -3.28 3.01
C ILE A 104 -6.36 -4.03 2.34
N ILE A 105 -6.51 -5.34 2.20
CA ILE A 105 -5.55 -6.17 1.47
C ILE A 105 -6.07 -6.43 0.06
N LEU A 106 -5.20 -6.32 -0.92
CA LEU A 106 -5.49 -6.62 -2.32
C LEU A 106 -4.55 -7.74 -2.76
N GLN A 107 -5.09 -8.93 -3.00
CA GLN A 107 -4.30 -10.12 -3.32
C GLN A 107 -5.08 -11.12 -4.17
N PRO A 108 -4.39 -11.89 -5.02
CA PRO A 108 -5.01 -13.01 -5.71
C PRO A 108 -5.23 -14.20 -4.74
N PRO A 109 -6.16 -15.13 -5.06
CA PRO A 109 -6.47 -16.27 -4.19
C PRO A 109 -5.27 -17.17 -3.86
N GLU A 110 -4.26 -17.19 -4.72
CA GLU A 110 -3.05 -18.02 -4.54
C GLU A 110 -2.31 -17.70 -3.24
N HIS A 111 -2.48 -16.50 -2.70
CA HIS A 111 -1.81 -16.07 -1.48
C HIS A 111 -2.64 -16.25 -0.21
N ASP A 112 -3.85 -16.76 -0.31
CA ASP A 112 -4.78 -16.82 0.84
C ASP A 112 -4.19 -17.58 2.03
N HIS A 113 -3.59 -18.73 1.79
CA HIS A 113 -3.01 -19.50 2.88
C HIS A 113 -1.78 -18.82 3.49
N ALA A 114 -0.87 -18.35 2.64
CA ALA A 114 0.37 -17.73 3.08
C ALA A 114 0.14 -16.43 3.86
N LEU A 115 -0.90 -15.69 3.53
CA LEU A 115 -1.20 -14.37 4.12
C LEU A 115 -2.34 -14.44 5.13
N LYS A 116 -2.70 -15.61 5.64
CA LYS A 116 -3.86 -15.78 6.53
C LYS A 116 -3.81 -14.85 7.76
N ASP A 117 -2.65 -14.65 8.35
CA ASP A 117 -2.51 -13.78 9.52
C ASP A 117 -2.64 -12.30 9.14
N VAL A 118 -2.09 -11.92 7.98
CA VAL A 118 -2.23 -10.56 7.44
C VAL A 118 -3.69 -10.29 7.12
N ASP A 119 -4.36 -11.22 6.47
CA ASP A 119 -5.77 -11.10 6.11
C ASP A 119 -6.67 -11.00 7.35
N ALA A 120 -6.31 -11.72 8.41
CA ALA A 120 -7.07 -11.67 9.67
C ALA A 120 -6.99 -10.29 10.33
N ALA A 121 -5.94 -9.53 10.09
CA ALA A 121 -5.79 -8.17 10.61
C ALA A 121 -6.53 -7.13 9.77
N ALA A 122 -6.89 -7.46 8.53
CA ALA A 122 -7.50 -6.53 7.60
C ALA A 122 -9.01 -6.37 7.86
N LEU A 123 -9.54 -5.21 7.50
CA LEU A 123 -10.99 -4.97 7.49
C LEU A 123 -11.64 -5.56 6.24
N ALA A 124 -10.88 -5.69 5.15
CA ALA A 124 -11.36 -6.29 3.91
C ALA A 124 -10.20 -6.90 3.14
N VAL A 125 -10.49 -7.94 2.37
CA VAL A 125 -9.58 -8.54 1.40
C VAL A 125 -10.24 -8.45 0.03
N ALA A 126 -9.64 -7.67 -0.87
CA ALA A 126 -10.14 -7.49 -2.23
C ALA A 126 -9.29 -8.31 -3.21
N ARG A 127 -9.88 -8.68 -4.33
CA ARG A 127 -9.23 -9.46 -5.39
C ARG A 127 -8.80 -8.59 -6.56
N GLU A 128 -9.52 -7.50 -6.79
CA GLU A 128 -9.30 -6.61 -7.93
C GLU A 128 -9.27 -5.16 -7.49
N PRO A 129 -8.49 -4.29 -8.16
CA PRO A 129 -8.45 -2.85 -7.81
C PRO A 129 -9.83 -2.18 -7.82
N GLY A 130 -10.73 -2.61 -8.72
CA GLY A 130 -12.10 -2.06 -8.77
C GLY A 130 -12.88 -2.29 -7.49
N GLN A 131 -12.64 -3.40 -6.80
CA GLN A 131 -13.30 -3.65 -5.50
C GLN A 131 -12.83 -2.67 -4.43
N VAL A 132 -11.57 -2.27 -4.47
CA VAL A 132 -11.06 -1.24 -3.56
C VAL A 132 -11.77 0.09 -3.81
N VAL A 133 -11.95 0.48 -5.07
CA VAL A 133 -12.70 1.68 -5.45
C VAL A 133 -14.13 1.61 -4.93
N ASP A 134 -14.79 0.47 -5.08
CA ASP A 134 -16.16 0.26 -4.60
C ASP A 134 -16.26 0.40 -3.08
N ILE A 135 -15.29 -0.13 -2.34
CA ILE A 135 -15.22 0.02 -0.89
C ILE A 135 -15.10 1.51 -0.51
N LEU A 136 -14.17 2.22 -1.15
CA LEU A 136 -13.96 3.63 -0.85
C LEU A 136 -15.19 4.47 -1.16
N ARG A 137 -15.88 4.18 -2.27
CA ARG A 137 -17.11 4.89 -2.63
C ARG A 137 -18.21 4.64 -1.60
N TYR A 138 -18.39 3.40 -1.19
CA TYR A 138 -19.39 3.08 -0.16
C TYR A 138 -19.09 3.77 1.17
N VAL A 139 -17.80 3.79 1.57
CA VAL A 139 -17.40 4.47 2.82
C VAL A 139 -17.68 5.97 2.75
N LEU A 140 -17.46 6.59 1.59
CA LEU A 140 -17.64 8.04 1.43
C LEU A 140 -19.10 8.46 1.39
N ASP A 141 -19.93 7.76 0.62
CA ASP A 141 -21.29 8.24 0.33
C ASP A 141 -22.38 7.16 0.36
N GLY A 142 -22.05 5.94 0.70
CA GLY A 142 -23.01 4.84 0.77
C GLY A 142 -23.44 4.27 -0.57
N THR A 143 -22.79 4.68 -1.68
CA THR A 143 -23.16 4.17 -3.01
C THR A 143 -22.65 2.75 -3.19
N LEU A 144 -23.54 1.85 -3.61
CA LEU A 144 -23.21 0.48 -3.95
C LEU A 144 -22.93 0.35 -5.45
N PRO A 145 -22.07 -0.62 -5.84
CA PRO A 145 -21.88 -0.90 -7.25
C PRO A 145 -23.15 -1.42 -7.89
N SER A 146 -23.36 -1.03 -9.14
CA SER A 146 -24.54 -1.42 -9.90
C SER A 146 -24.41 -2.83 -10.49
#